data_4892bdc41912d72dffc2da6445556429
#
_entry.id   4892bdc41912d72dffc2da6445556429
#
_cell.length_a   1.000
_cell.length_b   1.000
_cell.length_c   1.000
_cell.angle_alpha   90.00
_cell.angle_beta   90.00
_cell.angle_gamma   90.00
#
_symmetry.space_group_name_H-M   'P 1'
#
loop_
_entity.id
_entity.type
_entity.pdbx_description
1 polymer ?
#
loop_
_entity_poly.entity_id
_entity_poly.type
_entity_poly.pdbx_seq_one_letter_code
_entity_poly.pdbx_strand_id
1 'polypeptide(L)'
;MKSGSMRILIGVIMATLAMCLLGVSFARGQAAQTAPAGQAQRPQMAEEVFTNVQVLKGIPVDEFMDTMGMFAASLSLNCIDCHVAESVDKWERFADETPLKRTARTMVQMVTAINKQNFKGVRSVTCYTCHRGDLRPKVVPSLVVQYSAPVEDPNEVEIPPNAKGPSPDEVFNKYVQALGGAQRLASLTSFSAKGTFIGFETEQTKVAMDLLAKAPAQRTMIVHTRLGDSTRVYDGRAAWVAAPDKPLPLMTLTSGNLEGAKIDAIVQFPAQIKQAFAQWRVGATAIDDKEVVVLQGTNPRQPPVNFYFDGSGLLIRVVRLVETAVGRVPTQIDYSDYREVAGVKMPFHWTTTWTDGQANVDLTEVQPNVTIDAAKFARPAPAPRPN
;
A
#
# COMPACT_ATOMS: atom_id res chain seq x y z
N MET A 1 -23.76 -63.47 43.24
CA MET A 1 -23.32 -64.88 43.05
C MET A 1 -22.06 -64.84 42.20
N LYS A 2 -20.97 -65.25 42.80
CA LYS A 2 -19.81 -66.04 42.34
C LYS A 2 -19.05 -65.43 41.13
N SER A 3 -17.81 -64.89 41.36
CA SER A 3 -16.55 -65.60 41.61
C SER A 3 -15.94 -66.06 40.29
N GLY A 4 -14.71 -65.73 39.93
CA GLY A 4 -13.40 -65.93 40.45
C GLY A 4 -12.35 -65.42 39.49
N SER A 5 -11.44 -64.80 39.87
CA SER A 5 -10.05 -64.92 40.28
C SER A 5 -9.25 -66.04 39.63
N MET A 6 -8.08 -65.67 39.06
CA MET A 6 -6.77 -66.36 39.26
C MET A 6 -5.79 -65.92 38.14
N ARG A 7 -4.75 -65.15 38.31
CA ARG A 7 -3.41 -65.31 38.94
C ARG A 7 -2.45 -66.24 38.23
N ILE A 8 -1.24 -65.70 37.93
CA ILE A 8 0.12 -66.28 38.05
C ILE A 8 0.64 -66.88 36.71
N LEU A 9 1.87 -66.76 36.23
CA LEU A 9 3.24 -66.50 36.75
C LEU A 9 4.23 -66.28 35.59
N ILE A 10 5.16 -65.38 35.70
CA ILE A 10 6.63 -65.43 35.61
C ILE A 10 7.28 -66.38 34.59
N GLY A 11 8.19 -65.81 33.79
CA GLY A 11 9.28 -66.52 33.09
C GLY A 11 10.31 -65.57 32.47
N VAL A 12 11.33 -65.25 33.24
CA VAL A 12 12.60 -64.62 32.79
C VAL A 12 13.46 -65.69 32.14
N ILE A 13 14.01 -65.43 30.96
CA ILE A 13 15.29 -66.03 30.52
C ILE A 13 16.13 -65.01 29.79
N MET A 14 17.26 -64.67 30.36
CA MET A 14 18.44 -64.06 29.74
C MET A 14 19.14 -65.06 28.85
N ALA A 15 19.64 -64.66 27.69
CA ALA A 15 20.85 -65.23 27.08
C ALA A 15 21.52 -64.20 26.19
N THR A 16 22.72 -63.89 26.54
CA THR A 16 23.79 -63.16 25.85
C THR A 16 24.33 -63.95 24.67
N LEU A 17 24.72 -63.32 23.56
CA LEU A 17 26.09 -63.37 22.98
C LEU A 17 26.23 -62.67 21.63
N ALA A 18 27.24 -61.90 21.54
CA ALA A 18 28.28 -61.74 20.51
C ALA A 18 28.03 -60.84 19.30
N MET A 19 28.80 -59.78 19.35
CA MET A 19 29.43 -58.96 18.29
C MET A 19 29.51 -59.54 16.91
N CYS A 20 29.07 -58.76 15.91
CA CYS A 20 29.75 -58.61 14.62
C CYS A 20 29.67 -57.17 14.17
N LEU A 21 30.80 -56.50 14.17
CA LEU A 21 31.06 -55.17 13.61
C LEU A 21 30.95 -55.27 12.08
N LEU A 22 29.99 -54.58 11.51
CA LEU A 22 30.06 -54.15 10.11
C LEU A 22 29.56 -52.70 10.08
N GLY A 23 30.52 -51.81 9.86
CA GLY A 23 30.26 -50.37 9.71
C GLY A 23 29.44 -50.11 8.46
N VAL A 24 28.24 -49.56 8.67
CA VAL A 24 27.45 -48.91 7.63
C VAL A 24 27.44 -47.45 7.96
N SER A 25 28.24 -46.69 7.20
CA SER A 25 28.23 -45.24 7.22
C SER A 25 26.86 -44.77 6.73
N PHE A 26 25.97 -44.41 7.66
CA PHE A 26 24.77 -43.62 7.32
C PHE A 26 25.24 -42.19 7.00
N ALA A 27 25.32 -41.91 5.69
CA ALA A 27 25.29 -40.54 5.21
C ALA A 27 23.97 -39.90 5.70
N ARG A 28 24.03 -39.09 6.73
CA ARG A 28 22.94 -38.20 7.12
C ARG A 28 22.74 -37.17 5.98
N GLY A 29 21.87 -37.52 5.03
CA GLY A 29 21.27 -36.55 4.18
C GLY A 29 20.55 -35.54 5.07
N GLN A 30 21.09 -34.33 5.16
CA GLN A 30 20.34 -33.17 5.67
C GLN A 30 19.14 -33.01 4.75
N ALA A 31 17.99 -33.53 5.18
CA ALA A 31 16.72 -33.10 4.60
C ALA A 31 16.66 -31.61 4.79
N ALA A 32 16.71 -30.90 3.68
CA ALA A 32 16.38 -29.45 3.68
C ALA A 32 15.01 -29.34 4.33
N GLN A 33 14.97 -28.79 5.53
CA GLN A 33 13.71 -28.41 6.16
C GLN A 33 13.09 -27.35 5.24
N THR A 34 12.10 -27.77 4.44
CA THR A 34 11.18 -26.85 3.81
C THR A 34 10.56 -26.04 4.95
N ALA A 35 10.93 -24.78 5.03
CA ALA A 35 10.31 -23.84 5.96
C ALA A 35 8.79 -23.93 5.75
N PRO A 36 7.99 -24.03 6.82
CA PRO A 36 6.54 -24.08 6.69
C PRO A 36 6.08 -22.84 5.93
N ALA A 37 5.19 -23.03 4.96
CA ALA A 37 4.55 -21.96 4.20
C ALA A 37 4.04 -20.91 5.20
N GLY A 38 4.56 -19.67 5.06
CA GLY A 38 4.54 -18.65 6.10
C GLY A 38 3.16 -18.44 6.70
N GLN A 39 3.07 -18.63 7.99
CA GLN A 39 2.03 -18.01 8.78
C GLN A 39 2.07 -16.52 8.46
N ALA A 40 0.94 -15.95 8.02
CA ALA A 40 0.80 -14.51 7.83
C ALA A 40 1.22 -13.86 9.15
N GLN A 41 2.41 -13.25 9.15
CA GLN A 41 2.95 -12.66 10.36
C GLN A 41 2.04 -11.49 10.73
N ARG A 42 1.52 -11.49 11.96
CA ARG A 42 0.70 -10.40 12.48
C ARG A 42 1.42 -9.06 12.22
N PRO A 43 0.73 -8.04 11.70
CA PRO A 43 1.33 -6.73 11.53
C PRO A 43 1.83 -6.20 12.89
N GLN A 44 2.95 -5.50 12.88
CA GLN A 44 3.46 -4.84 14.07
C GLN A 44 2.59 -3.63 14.40
N MET A 45 2.22 -3.50 15.66
CA MET A 45 1.37 -2.41 16.14
C MET A 45 2.23 -1.20 16.52
N ALA A 46 1.65 0.00 16.41
CA ALA A 46 2.38 1.24 16.66
C ALA A 46 3.06 1.28 18.03
N GLU A 47 2.36 0.86 19.09
CA GLU A 47 2.88 0.83 20.45
C GLU A 47 3.93 -0.26 20.73
N GLU A 48 4.08 -1.23 19.82
CA GLU A 48 5.12 -2.26 19.91
C GLU A 48 6.46 -1.76 19.32
N VAL A 49 6.39 -0.76 18.44
CA VAL A 49 7.53 -0.24 17.69
C VAL A 49 7.97 1.12 18.19
N PHE A 50 7.01 2.00 18.47
CA PHE A 50 7.27 3.36 18.90
C PHE A 50 7.02 3.52 20.40
N THR A 51 7.95 4.17 21.07
CA THR A 51 7.74 4.60 22.45
C THR A 51 6.84 5.83 22.51
N ASN A 52 6.16 6.04 23.64
CA ASN A 52 5.31 7.20 23.90
C ASN A 52 4.06 7.33 22.98
N VAL A 53 3.55 6.21 22.44
CA VAL A 53 2.25 6.17 21.77
C VAL A 53 1.15 6.18 22.83
N GLN A 54 0.29 7.21 22.85
CA GLN A 54 -0.72 7.39 23.89
C GLN A 54 -2.16 7.24 23.35
N VAL A 55 -2.53 7.97 22.30
CA VAL A 55 -3.92 8.06 21.77
C VAL A 55 -4.14 7.27 20.47
N LEU A 56 -3.08 6.72 19.86
CA LEU A 56 -3.08 5.99 18.59
C LEU A 56 -2.59 4.55 18.80
N LYS A 57 -3.02 3.91 19.90
CA LYS A 57 -2.74 2.50 20.17
C LYS A 57 -3.69 1.57 19.43
N GLY A 58 -3.24 0.37 19.16
CA GLY A 58 -4.06 -0.66 18.51
C GLY A 58 -4.17 -0.51 17.01
N ILE A 59 -3.31 0.30 16.38
CA ILE A 59 -3.25 0.43 14.91
C ILE A 59 -1.91 -0.08 14.38
N PRO A 60 -1.86 -0.66 13.17
CA PRO A 60 -0.63 -1.09 12.52
C PRO A 60 0.33 0.08 12.26
N VAL A 61 1.63 -0.22 12.14
CA VAL A 61 2.66 0.81 11.93
C VAL A 61 2.45 1.58 10.63
N ASP A 62 2.03 0.92 9.54
CA ASP A 62 1.75 1.58 8.28
C ASP A 62 0.58 2.56 8.38
N GLU A 63 -0.53 2.19 9.05
CA GLU A 63 -1.65 3.11 9.33
C GLU A 63 -1.24 4.26 10.27
N PHE A 64 -0.34 3.98 11.23
CA PHE A 64 0.20 5.01 12.11
C PHE A 64 0.99 6.06 11.32
N MET A 65 1.80 5.65 10.34
CA MET A 65 2.54 6.57 9.48
C MET A 65 1.61 7.40 8.58
N ASP A 66 0.56 6.78 8.01
CA ASP A 66 -0.47 7.52 7.26
C ASP A 66 -1.21 8.53 8.14
N THR A 67 -1.40 8.21 9.43
CA THR A 67 -1.99 9.14 10.41
C THR A 67 -1.08 10.36 10.62
N MET A 68 0.24 10.20 10.61
CA MET A 68 1.17 11.33 10.66
C MET A 68 1.07 12.19 9.38
N GLY A 69 0.94 11.57 8.21
CA GLY A 69 0.66 12.26 6.94
C GLY A 69 -0.66 13.06 6.98
N MET A 70 -1.72 12.51 7.59
CA MET A 70 -2.98 13.23 7.80
C MET A 70 -2.80 14.47 8.68
N PHE A 71 -1.97 14.40 9.73
CA PHE A 71 -1.64 15.58 10.54
C PHE A 71 -0.86 16.62 9.73
N ALA A 72 0.18 16.20 9.02
CA ALA A 72 0.99 17.06 8.17
C ALA A 72 0.11 17.83 7.17
N ALA A 73 -0.73 17.16 6.40
CA ALA A 73 -1.63 17.75 5.43
C ALA A 73 -2.69 18.67 6.06
N SER A 74 -3.25 18.26 7.21
CA SER A 74 -4.29 19.05 7.88
C SER A 74 -3.79 20.37 8.43
N LEU A 75 -2.50 20.45 8.79
CA LEU A 75 -1.91 21.57 9.49
C LEU A 75 -0.89 22.36 8.63
N SER A 76 -0.54 21.86 7.44
CA SER A 76 0.60 22.33 6.61
C SER A 76 1.91 22.39 7.40
N LEU A 77 2.18 21.33 8.17
CA LEU A 77 3.39 21.17 8.97
C LEU A 77 4.18 19.97 8.47
N ASN A 78 5.50 20.00 8.69
CA ASN A 78 6.38 18.85 8.47
C ASN A 78 6.68 18.10 9.79
N CYS A 79 7.43 17.01 9.71
CA CYS A 79 7.73 16.15 10.86
C CYS A 79 8.39 16.93 12.02
N ILE A 80 9.38 17.79 11.71
CA ILE A 80 10.16 18.51 12.74
C ILE A 80 9.45 19.77 13.29
N ASP A 81 8.32 20.16 12.72
CA ASP A 81 7.49 21.20 13.35
C ASP A 81 6.80 20.66 14.61
N CYS A 82 6.46 19.36 14.62
CA CYS A 82 5.82 18.69 15.76
C CYS A 82 6.79 17.90 16.62
N HIS A 83 7.85 17.34 16.02
CA HIS A 83 8.89 16.56 16.69
C HIS A 83 10.17 17.38 16.85
N VAL A 84 11.07 16.95 17.76
CA VAL A 84 12.36 17.63 17.95
C VAL A 84 13.23 17.45 16.70
N ALA A 85 14.06 18.44 16.36
CA ALA A 85 14.88 18.43 15.15
C ALA A 85 15.83 17.22 15.08
N GLU A 86 16.35 16.77 16.21
CA GLU A 86 17.24 15.62 16.30
C GLU A 86 16.58 14.29 15.91
N SER A 87 15.26 14.26 15.77
CA SER A 87 14.53 13.07 15.32
C SER A 87 14.84 12.70 13.85
N VAL A 88 15.32 13.64 13.04
CA VAL A 88 15.74 13.39 11.65
C VAL A 88 16.88 12.36 11.59
N ASP A 89 17.83 12.46 12.51
CA ASP A 89 19.00 11.58 12.57
C ASP A 89 18.80 10.38 13.51
N LYS A 90 17.87 10.48 14.46
CA LYS A 90 17.67 9.49 15.53
C LYS A 90 16.18 9.19 15.73
N TRP A 91 15.74 8.07 15.21
CA TRP A 91 14.34 7.65 15.26
C TRP A 91 13.74 7.62 16.67
N GLU A 92 14.50 7.25 17.69
CA GLU A 92 14.07 7.24 19.08
C GLU A 92 13.65 8.63 19.60
N ARG A 93 14.18 9.71 19.01
CA ARG A 93 13.86 11.08 19.39
C ARG A 93 12.47 11.53 18.92
N PHE A 94 11.82 10.78 18.00
CA PHE A 94 10.41 11.00 17.70
C PHE A 94 9.50 10.78 18.91
N ALA A 95 9.96 10.06 19.93
CA ALA A 95 9.26 9.85 21.19
C ALA A 95 9.24 11.09 22.10
N ASP A 96 10.17 12.02 21.94
CA ASP A 96 10.31 13.21 22.79
C ASP A 96 9.06 14.06 22.81
N GLU A 97 8.75 14.60 23.97
CA GLU A 97 7.57 15.46 24.15
C GLU A 97 7.79 16.87 23.65
N THR A 98 6.79 17.39 22.90
CA THR A 98 6.72 18.77 22.49
C THR A 98 5.34 19.37 22.85
N PRO A 99 5.21 20.69 22.91
CA PRO A 99 3.90 21.32 23.14
C PRO A 99 2.88 20.94 22.06
N LEU A 100 3.30 20.89 20.77
CA LEU A 100 2.42 20.56 19.65
C LEU A 100 1.94 19.12 19.71
N LYS A 101 2.79 18.16 20.11
CA LYS A 101 2.37 16.76 20.31
C LYS A 101 1.29 16.63 21.39
N ARG A 102 1.42 17.34 22.50
CA ARG A 102 0.40 17.35 23.55
C ARG A 102 -0.93 17.93 23.04
N THR A 103 -0.86 19.05 22.32
CA THR A 103 -2.05 19.66 21.70
C THR A 103 -2.69 18.69 20.70
N ALA A 104 -1.91 18.06 19.81
CA ALA A 104 -2.42 17.08 18.84
C ALA A 104 -3.17 15.92 19.51
N ARG A 105 -2.65 15.37 20.61
CA ARG A 105 -3.35 14.31 21.37
C ARG A 105 -4.70 14.80 21.92
N THR A 106 -4.76 16.02 22.45
CA THR A 106 -6.03 16.61 22.90
C THR A 106 -7.00 16.78 21.73
N MET A 107 -6.53 17.21 20.56
CA MET A 107 -7.37 17.33 19.35
C MET A 107 -7.88 15.98 18.87
N VAL A 108 -7.05 14.92 18.88
CA VAL A 108 -7.47 13.56 18.55
C VAL A 108 -8.59 13.08 19.49
N GLN A 109 -8.47 13.32 20.80
CA GLN A 109 -9.49 12.98 21.77
C GLN A 109 -10.79 13.77 21.52
N MET A 110 -10.69 15.07 21.23
CA MET A 110 -11.83 15.93 20.91
C MET A 110 -12.56 15.44 19.65
N VAL A 111 -11.85 15.22 18.55
CA VAL A 111 -12.46 14.73 17.29
C VAL A 111 -13.11 13.37 17.49
N THR A 112 -12.46 12.46 18.23
CA THR A 112 -13.01 11.16 18.57
C THR A 112 -14.30 11.28 19.38
N ALA A 113 -14.35 12.17 20.36
CA ALA A 113 -15.54 12.44 21.17
C ALA A 113 -16.68 13.01 20.32
N ILE A 114 -16.40 14.00 19.46
CA ILE A 114 -17.39 14.58 18.54
C ILE A 114 -18.02 13.49 17.65
N ASN A 115 -17.18 12.66 17.01
CA ASN A 115 -17.69 11.60 16.14
C ASN A 115 -18.49 10.56 16.89
N LYS A 116 -18.07 10.18 18.09
CA LYS A 116 -18.79 9.22 18.93
C LYS A 116 -20.14 9.75 19.38
N GLN A 117 -20.20 10.99 19.86
CA GLN A 117 -21.41 11.57 20.45
C GLN A 117 -22.43 12.02 19.38
N ASN A 118 -21.97 12.56 18.26
CA ASN A 118 -22.86 13.23 17.29
C ASN A 118 -23.04 12.44 16.00
N PHE A 119 -22.12 11.55 15.63
CA PHE A 119 -22.10 10.82 14.36
C PHE A 119 -22.10 9.29 14.53
N LYS A 120 -22.55 8.79 15.68
CA LYS A 120 -22.64 7.33 15.97
C LYS A 120 -21.31 6.59 15.76
N GLY A 121 -20.17 7.27 15.96
CA GLY A 121 -18.84 6.72 15.73
C GLY A 121 -18.36 6.75 14.28
N VAL A 122 -19.18 7.23 13.34
CA VAL A 122 -18.72 7.47 11.97
C VAL A 122 -17.75 8.66 11.96
N ARG A 123 -16.62 8.53 11.28
CA ARG A 123 -15.61 9.61 11.15
C ARG A 123 -16.08 10.69 10.17
N SER A 124 -17.04 11.49 10.59
CA SER A 124 -17.61 12.61 9.81
C SER A 124 -16.84 13.90 10.01
N VAL A 125 -16.17 14.05 11.15
CA VAL A 125 -15.29 15.19 11.46
C VAL A 125 -13.87 14.66 11.59
N THR A 126 -12.93 15.31 10.91
CA THR A 126 -11.50 14.99 10.90
C THR A 126 -10.67 16.21 11.28
N CYS A 127 -9.36 16.07 11.41
CA CYS A 127 -8.47 17.23 11.59
C CYS A 127 -8.62 18.23 10.43
N TYR A 128 -8.70 17.73 9.20
CA TYR A 128 -8.83 18.56 8.01
C TYR A 128 -10.16 19.33 7.94
N THR A 129 -11.24 18.81 8.52
CA THR A 129 -12.55 19.50 8.56
C THR A 129 -12.44 20.91 9.15
N CYS A 130 -11.61 21.08 10.19
CA CYS A 130 -11.43 22.36 10.87
C CYS A 130 -10.19 23.11 10.39
N HIS A 131 -9.08 22.43 10.18
CA HIS A 131 -7.78 23.04 9.91
C HIS A 131 -7.57 23.41 8.44
N ARG A 132 -7.96 22.56 7.50
CA ARG A 132 -7.87 22.80 6.04
C ARG A 132 -6.51 23.29 5.55
N GLY A 133 -5.43 22.70 6.07
CA GLY A 133 -4.07 23.11 5.74
C GLY A 133 -3.57 24.33 6.53
N ASP A 134 -4.16 24.64 7.67
CA ASP A 134 -3.75 25.78 8.49
C ASP A 134 -3.59 25.33 9.95
N LEU A 135 -2.47 25.68 10.58
CA LEU A 135 -2.22 25.33 11.99
C LEU A 135 -3.33 25.85 12.91
N ARG A 136 -3.93 27.00 12.58
CA ARG A 136 -5.04 27.57 13.32
C ARG A 136 -6.28 27.63 12.44
N PRO A 137 -7.38 26.94 12.81
CA PRO A 137 -8.64 27.04 12.07
C PRO A 137 -9.10 28.49 11.91
N LYS A 138 -9.57 28.84 10.72
CA LYS A 138 -10.18 30.15 10.48
C LYS A 138 -11.52 30.22 11.19
N VAL A 139 -11.70 31.21 12.05
CA VAL A 139 -12.93 31.44 12.83
C VAL A 139 -13.81 32.58 12.27
N VAL A 140 -13.32 33.27 11.25
CA VAL A 140 -14.04 34.34 10.56
C VAL A 140 -14.17 33.96 9.09
N PRO A 141 -15.38 34.04 8.49
CA PRO A 141 -15.56 33.81 7.06
C PRO A 141 -14.72 34.76 6.22
N SER A 142 -14.13 34.27 5.16
CA SER A 142 -13.38 35.07 4.20
C SER A 142 -14.31 35.54 3.07
N LEU A 143 -14.49 36.87 2.92
CA LEU A 143 -15.26 37.40 1.81
C LEU A 143 -14.61 37.13 0.45
N VAL A 144 -13.30 37.04 0.41
CA VAL A 144 -12.57 36.66 -0.83
C VAL A 144 -12.95 35.23 -1.28
N VAL A 145 -12.94 34.27 -0.35
CA VAL A 145 -13.33 32.88 -0.66
C VAL A 145 -14.82 32.82 -1.02
N GLN A 146 -15.67 33.54 -0.32
CA GLN A 146 -17.12 33.51 -0.53
C GLN A 146 -17.55 33.99 -1.93
N TYR A 147 -16.81 34.93 -2.50
CA TYR A 147 -17.11 35.55 -3.79
C TYR A 147 -16.14 35.12 -4.92
N SER A 148 -15.20 34.24 -4.64
CA SER A 148 -14.37 33.61 -5.68
C SER A 148 -15.12 32.47 -6.39
N ALA A 149 -14.65 32.10 -7.57
CA ALA A 149 -15.11 30.88 -8.20
C ALA A 149 -14.78 29.67 -7.27
N PRO A 150 -15.70 28.68 -7.13
CA PRO A 150 -15.40 27.46 -6.41
C PRO A 150 -14.14 26.79 -6.96
N VAL A 151 -13.27 26.32 -6.08
CA VAL A 151 -12.17 25.45 -6.49
C VAL A 151 -12.77 24.06 -6.72
N GLU A 152 -12.80 23.65 -7.97
CA GLU A 152 -13.23 22.28 -8.33
C GLU A 152 -12.07 21.31 -8.11
N ASP A 153 -12.25 20.31 -7.26
CA ASP A 153 -11.30 19.21 -7.12
C ASP A 153 -11.77 18.04 -8.01
N PRO A 154 -11.04 17.70 -9.09
CA PRO A 154 -11.42 16.61 -9.97
C PRO A 154 -11.45 15.23 -9.28
N ASN A 155 -10.91 15.12 -8.07
CA ASN A 155 -10.94 13.90 -7.27
C ASN A 155 -12.23 13.78 -6.43
N GLU A 156 -12.96 14.88 -6.19
CA GLU A 156 -14.28 14.90 -5.55
C GLU A 156 -15.37 14.57 -6.57
N VAL A 157 -15.44 13.30 -6.99
CA VAL A 157 -16.41 12.87 -8.00
C VAL A 157 -17.70 12.43 -7.33
N GLU A 158 -18.79 13.18 -7.55
CA GLU A 158 -20.13 12.76 -7.20
C GLU A 158 -20.74 11.93 -8.35
N ILE A 159 -21.07 10.67 -8.08
CA ILE A 159 -21.73 9.79 -9.05
C ILE A 159 -23.18 9.56 -8.62
N PRO A 160 -24.16 10.26 -9.22
CA PRO A 160 -25.58 10.06 -8.93
C PRO A 160 -26.02 8.62 -9.21
N PRO A 161 -26.99 8.08 -8.46
CA PRO A 161 -27.49 6.71 -8.68
C PRO A 161 -27.97 6.44 -10.11
N ASN A 162 -28.48 7.48 -10.78
CA ASN A 162 -29.05 7.42 -12.15
C ASN A 162 -28.20 8.24 -13.14
N ALA A 163 -26.89 8.31 -12.94
CA ALA A 163 -26.00 9.00 -13.87
C ALA A 163 -26.20 8.46 -15.30
N LYS A 164 -26.44 9.36 -16.25
CA LYS A 164 -26.47 9.01 -17.67
C LYS A 164 -25.03 8.96 -18.18
N GLY A 165 -24.69 7.91 -18.92
CA GLY A 165 -23.36 7.73 -19.46
C GLY A 165 -23.14 6.32 -20.00
N PRO A 166 -21.93 5.98 -20.43
CA PRO A 166 -21.58 4.64 -20.85
C PRO A 166 -21.70 3.66 -19.67
N SER A 167 -21.96 2.40 -19.95
CA SER A 167 -21.90 1.34 -18.94
C SER A 167 -20.44 1.10 -18.53
N PRO A 168 -20.19 0.53 -17.33
CA PRO A 168 -18.82 0.13 -16.93
C PRO A 168 -18.14 -0.78 -17.97
N ASP A 169 -18.91 -1.68 -18.60
CA ASP A 169 -18.39 -2.60 -19.62
C ASP A 169 -17.95 -1.88 -20.89
N GLU A 170 -18.66 -0.87 -21.34
CA GLU A 170 -18.26 -0.05 -22.48
C GLU A 170 -16.97 0.71 -22.20
N VAL A 171 -16.81 1.25 -21.00
CA VAL A 171 -15.57 1.94 -20.61
C VAL A 171 -14.39 0.97 -20.55
N PHE A 172 -14.56 -0.21 -19.92
CA PHE A 172 -13.52 -1.24 -19.89
C PHE A 172 -13.16 -1.74 -21.29
N ASN A 173 -14.14 -1.97 -22.16
CA ASN A 173 -13.90 -2.40 -23.52
C ASN A 173 -13.12 -1.33 -24.30
N LYS A 174 -13.48 -0.06 -24.16
CA LYS A 174 -12.74 1.05 -24.78
C LYS A 174 -11.30 1.10 -24.29
N TYR A 175 -11.07 0.95 -22.99
CA TYR A 175 -9.74 0.90 -22.41
C TYR A 175 -8.90 -0.27 -22.95
N VAL A 176 -9.46 -1.49 -22.93
CA VAL A 176 -8.81 -2.68 -23.49
C VAL A 176 -8.43 -2.48 -24.96
N GLN A 177 -9.31 -1.88 -25.76
CA GLN A 177 -9.03 -1.57 -27.18
C GLN A 177 -7.93 -0.49 -27.30
N ALA A 178 -7.98 0.56 -26.50
CA ALA A 178 -6.97 1.62 -26.49
C ALA A 178 -5.57 1.11 -26.17
N LEU A 179 -5.46 0.05 -25.35
CA LEU A 179 -4.20 -0.59 -24.98
C LEU A 179 -3.66 -1.58 -26.03
N GLY A 180 -4.44 -1.94 -27.07
CA GLY A 180 -4.00 -2.85 -28.12
C GLY A 180 -4.86 -4.12 -28.27
N GLY A 181 -5.94 -4.24 -27.47
CA GLY A 181 -6.93 -5.29 -27.55
C GLY A 181 -6.67 -6.49 -26.62
N ALA A 182 -7.74 -7.22 -26.33
CA ALA A 182 -7.76 -8.28 -25.32
C ALA A 182 -6.72 -9.40 -25.57
N GLN A 183 -6.52 -9.77 -26.82
CA GLN A 183 -5.59 -10.85 -27.18
C GLN A 183 -4.12 -10.47 -26.86
N ARG A 184 -3.71 -9.25 -27.18
CA ARG A 184 -2.35 -8.76 -26.88
C ARG A 184 -2.15 -8.59 -25.39
N LEU A 185 -3.13 -8.04 -24.69
CA LEU A 185 -3.10 -7.94 -23.22
C LEU A 185 -2.96 -9.30 -22.55
N ALA A 186 -3.68 -10.34 -23.03
CA ALA A 186 -3.59 -11.69 -22.49
C ALA A 186 -2.22 -12.36 -22.78
N SER A 187 -1.51 -11.94 -23.83
CA SER A 187 -0.17 -12.45 -24.16
C SER A 187 0.94 -11.84 -23.31
N LEU A 188 0.69 -10.71 -22.62
CA LEU A 188 1.63 -10.09 -21.70
C LEU A 188 1.48 -10.74 -20.32
N THR A 189 2.37 -11.66 -19.97
CA THR A 189 2.30 -12.44 -18.72
C THR A 189 3.30 -11.99 -17.66
N SER A 190 4.35 -11.27 -18.07
CA SER A 190 5.37 -10.72 -17.18
C SER A 190 6.14 -9.62 -17.88
N PHE A 191 6.83 -8.79 -17.13
CA PHE A 191 7.86 -7.91 -17.66
C PHE A 191 8.85 -7.50 -16.58
N SER A 192 10.06 -7.14 -16.99
CA SER A 192 11.00 -6.36 -16.21
C SER A 192 11.17 -4.99 -16.84
N ALA A 193 11.30 -3.96 -16.03
CA ALA A 193 11.56 -2.62 -16.52
C ALA A 193 12.65 -1.94 -15.69
N LYS A 194 13.39 -1.05 -16.33
CA LYS A 194 14.36 -0.16 -15.70
C LYS A 194 13.94 1.28 -15.92
N GLY A 195 14.33 2.13 -15.00
CA GLY A 195 13.98 3.53 -15.09
C GLY A 195 14.65 4.36 -14.02
N THR A 196 14.09 5.54 -13.79
CA THR A 196 14.52 6.45 -12.75
C THR A 196 13.37 6.82 -11.84
N PHE A 197 13.72 7.09 -10.59
CA PHE A 197 12.82 7.54 -9.54
C PHE A 197 13.33 8.86 -8.96
N ILE A 198 12.42 9.80 -8.73
CA ILE A 198 12.66 11.04 -7.99
C ILE A 198 11.53 11.19 -6.99
N GLY A 199 11.82 11.38 -5.72
CA GLY A 199 10.77 11.58 -4.73
C GLY A 199 11.32 11.92 -3.35
N PHE A 200 10.40 11.94 -2.38
CA PHE A 200 10.73 12.24 -1.00
C PHE A 200 11.82 11.30 -0.43
N GLU A 201 11.71 9.99 -0.71
CA GLU A 201 12.67 8.97 -0.23
C GLU A 201 14.09 9.11 -0.83
N THR A 202 14.26 9.94 -1.86
CA THR A 202 15.57 10.20 -2.50
C THR A 202 16.01 11.65 -2.36
N GLU A 203 15.39 12.40 -1.41
CA GLU A 203 15.68 13.83 -1.21
C GLU A 203 15.59 14.62 -2.55
N GLN A 204 14.59 14.29 -3.38
CA GLN A 204 14.39 14.84 -4.73
C GLN A 204 15.58 14.60 -5.69
N THR A 205 16.44 13.65 -5.38
CA THR A 205 17.53 13.24 -6.27
C THR A 205 17.06 12.12 -7.20
N LYS A 206 17.45 12.22 -8.47
CA LYS A 206 17.19 11.18 -9.47
C LYS A 206 18.07 9.95 -9.22
N VAL A 207 17.45 8.80 -9.02
CA VAL A 207 18.14 7.52 -8.77
C VAL A 207 17.62 6.45 -9.74
N ALA A 208 18.37 5.37 -9.91
CA ALA A 208 17.92 4.21 -10.69
C ALA A 208 16.83 3.44 -9.95
N MET A 209 15.94 2.79 -10.75
CA MET A 209 14.93 1.89 -10.22
C MET A 209 14.70 0.69 -11.14
N ASP A 210 14.29 -0.43 -10.54
CA ASP A 210 13.84 -1.63 -11.24
C ASP A 210 12.37 -1.92 -10.90
N LEU A 211 11.62 -2.39 -11.90
CA LEU A 211 10.26 -2.85 -11.74
C LEU A 211 10.11 -4.25 -12.32
N LEU A 212 9.61 -5.17 -11.53
CA LEU A 212 9.26 -6.52 -11.94
C LEU A 212 7.76 -6.73 -11.75
N ALA A 213 7.09 -7.26 -12.78
CA ALA A 213 5.68 -7.55 -12.70
C ALA A 213 5.35 -8.90 -13.35
N LYS A 214 4.41 -9.64 -12.75
CA LYS A 214 3.95 -10.93 -13.26
C LYS A 214 2.45 -11.06 -13.03
N ALA A 215 1.75 -11.50 -14.09
CA ALA A 215 0.32 -11.75 -14.01
C ALA A 215 -0.02 -12.86 -13.01
N PRO A 216 -1.20 -12.84 -12.38
CA PRO A 216 -2.24 -11.83 -12.58
C PRO A 216 -1.98 -10.50 -11.85
N ALA A 217 -1.19 -10.46 -10.77
CA ALA A 217 -1.02 -9.27 -9.95
C ALA A 217 0.18 -9.39 -8.98
N GLN A 218 1.35 -9.80 -9.44
CA GLN A 218 2.57 -9.73 -8.64
C GLN A 218 3.41 -8.54 -9.09
N ARG A 219 4.00 -7.80 -8.14
CA ARG A 219 4.79 -6.61 -8.42
C ARG A 219 5.91 -6.43 -7.41
N THR A 220 7.10 -6.13 -7.90
CA THR A 220 8.24 -5.71 -7.09
C THR A 220 8.85 -4.47 -7.70
N MET A 221 9.01 -3.43 -6.91
CA MET A 221 9.68 -2.20 -7.28
C MET A 221 10.86 -1.99 -6.35
N ILE A 222 12.03 -1.74 -6.91
CA ILE A 222 13.29 -1.49 -6.20
C ILE A 222 13.78 -0.11 -6.58
N VAL A 223 13.97 0.76 -5.60
CA VAL A 223 14.56 2.10 -5.76
C VAL A 223 15.94 2.08 -5.13
N HIS A 224 16.98 2.36 -5.91
CA HIS A 224 18.38 2.33 -5.47
C HIS A 224 18.75 3.65 -4.80
N THR A 225 18.40 3.80 -3.53
CA THR A 225 18.66 5.02 -2.78
C THR A 225 20.12 5.09 -2.30
N ARG A 226 20.57 6.27 -1.88
CA ARG A 226 21.90 6.46 -1.30
C ARG A 226 22.16 5.64 -0.02
N LEU A 227 21.08 5.33 0.72
CA LEU A 227 21.14 4.56 1.97
C LEU A 227 21.02 3.04 1.74
N GLY A 228 20.77 2.60 0.52
CA GLY A 228 20.52 1.22 0.12
C GLY A 228 19.19 1.07 -0.60
N ASP A 229 18.84 -0.14 -0.97
CA ASP A 229 17.64 -0.41 -1.74
C ASP A 229 16.36 -0.24 -0.90
N SER A 230 15.40 0.52 -1.44
CA SER A 230 14.01 0.56 -0.97
C SER A 230 13.19 -0.38 -1.86
N THR A 231 12.69 -1.47 -1.29
CA THR A 231 11.99 -2.54 -2.02
C THR A 231 10.55 -2.62 -1.58
N ARG A 232 9.62 -2.49 -2.53
CA ARG A 232 8.17 -2.66 -2.33
C ARG A 232 7.71 -3.90 -3.09
N VAL A 233 7.09 -4.84 -2.39
CA VAL A 233 6.64 -6.12 -2.95
C VAL A 233 5.17 -6.32 -2.68
N TYR A 234 4.45 -6.79 -3.70
CA TYR A 234 3.15 -7.43 -3.60
C TYR A 234 3.22 -8.81 -4.25
N ASP A 235 2.98 -9.88 -3.49
CA ASP A 235 3.11 -11.27 -3.95
C ASP A 235 1.84 -11.86 -4.58
N GLY A 236 0.76 -11.05 -4.65
CA GLY A 236 -0.58 -11.47 -5.05
C GLY A 236 -1.55 -11.62 -3.87
N ARG A 237 -1.06 -11.57 -2.61
CA ARG A 237 -1.86 -11.70 -1.38
C ARG A 237 -1.45 -10.74 -0.28
N ALA A 238 -0.16 -10.55 -0.08
CA ALA A 238 0.44 -9.74 0.96
C ALA A 238 1.41 -8.72 0.35
N ALA A 239 1.66 -7.64 1.07
CA ALA A 239 2.58 -6.60 0.61
C ALA A 239 3.53 -6.16 1.73
N TRP A 240 4.73 -5.77 1.33
CA TRP A 240 5.80 -5.33 2.22
C TRP A 240 6.57 -4.15 1.63
N VAL A 241 7.12 -3.35 2.54
CA VAL A 241 8.15 -2.35 2.24
C VAL A 241 9.38 -2.67 3.08
N ALA A 242 10.52 -2.94 2.41
CA ALA A 242 11.82 -3.02 3.04
C ALA A 242 12.63 -1.80 2.61
N ALA A 243 12.92 -0.88 3.54
CA ALA A 243 13.61 0.36 3.21
C ALA A 243 14.46 0.83 4.39
N PRO A 244 15.69 1.33 4.13
CA PRO A 244 16.63 1.73 5.19
C PRO A 244 16.18 2.99 5.94
N ASP A 245 15.40 3.86 5.28
CA ASP A 245 14.90 5.14 5.81
C ASP A 245 13.58 5.02 6.58
N LYS A 246 12.98 3.84 6.67
CA LYS A 246 11.71 3.65 7.36
C LYS A 246 11.91 3.29 8.84
N PRO A 247 10.93 3.57 9.71
CA PRO A 247 11.00 3.24 11.14
C PRO A 247 11.25 1.75 11.38
N LEU A 248 10.74 0.90 10.52
CA LEU A 248 11.03 -0.53 10.48
C LEU A 248 11.81 -0.87 9.21
N PRO A 249 12.90 -1.66 9.32
CA PRO A 249 13.65 -2.10 8.14
C PRO A 249 12.86 -3.04 7.23
N LEU A 250 11.75 -3.58 7.72
CA LEU A 250 10.76 -4.33 6.96
C LEU A 250 9.38 -4.10 7.59
N MET A 251 8.48 -3.51 6.83
CA MET A 251 7.12 -3.20 7.24
C MET A 251 6.12 -4.02 6.41
N THR A 252 5.17 -4.65 7.07
CA THR A 252 4.02 -5.30 6.40
C THR A 252 2.97 -4.22 6.12
N LEU A 253 2.44 -4.19 4.91
CA LEU A 253 1.34 -3.30 4.54
C LEU A 253 0.00 -3.95 4.90
N THR A 254 -0.92 -3.15 5.43
CA THR A 254 -2.22 -3.60 5.92
C THR A 254 -3.37 -2.80 5.32
N SER A 255 -4.59 -3.29 5.47
CA SER A 255 -5.81 -2.54 5.13
C SER A 255 -5.72 -1.78 3.80
N GLY A 256 -5.87 -0.47 3.82
CA GLY A 256 -5.83 0.38 2.64
C GLY A 256 -4.49 0.39 1.91
N ASN A 257 -3.37 0.24 2.62
CA ASN A 257 -2.04 0.17 2.01
C ASN A 257 -1.84 -1.15 1.24
N LEU A 258 -2.35 -2.26 1.77
CA LEU A 258 -2.35 -3.54 1.07
C LEU A 258 -3.23 -3.48 -0.19
N GLU A 259 -4.43 -2.90 -0.09
CA GLU A 259 -5.29 -2.70 -1.27
C GLU A 259 -4.62 -1.75 -2.29
N GLY A 260 -3.90 -0.73 -1.84
CA GLY A 260 -3.10 0.14 -2.69
C GLY A 260 -2.03 -0.64 -3.47
N ALA A 261 -1.26 -1.48 -2.80
CA ALA A 261 -0.24 -2.32 -3.44
C ALA A 261 -0.84 -3.30 -4.45
N LYS A 262 -2.04 -3.85 -4.16
CA LYS A 262 -2.81 -4.69 -5.10
C LYS A 262 -3.22 -3.89 -6.33
N ILE A 263 -3.76 -2.67 -6.16
CA ILE A 263 -4.15 -1.80 -7.28
C ILE A 263 -2.94 -1.49 -8.15
N ASP A 264 -1.81 -1.11 -7.55
CA ASP A 264 -0.56 -0.82 -8.26
C ASP A 264 -0.06 -2.04 -9.07
N ALA A 265 -0.37 -3.26 -8.64
CA ALA A 265 -0.03 -4.49 -9.36
C ALA A 265 -1.03 -4.81 -10.48
N ILE A 266 -2.35 -4.68 -10.24
CA ILE A 266 -3.35 -5.03 -11.26
C ILE A 266 -3.39 -4.05 -12.42
N VAL A 267 -3.03 -2.78 -12.24
CA VAL A 267 -2.94 -1.82 -13.36
C VAL A 267 -1.83 -2.17 -14.34
N GLN A 268 -0.85 -2.98 -13.95
CA GLN A 268 0.17 -3.52 -14.85
C GLN A 268 -0.40 -4.61 -15.79
N PHE A 269 -1.51 -5.24 -15.38
CA PHE A 269 -2.24 -6.27 -16.14
C PHE A 269 -3.72 -5.92 -16.20
N PRO A 270 -4.11 -4.93 -17.03
CA PRO A 270 -5.42 -4.26 -16.99
C PRO A 270 -6.64 -5.18 -17.13
N ALA A 271 -6.48 -6.35 -17.74
CA ALA A 271 -7.54 -7.34 -17.83
C ALA A 271 -8.09 -7.80 -16.46
N GLN A 272 -7.34 -7.56 -15.38
CA GLN A 272 -7.70 -7.96 -14.01
C GLN A 272 -8.50 -6.88 -13.26
N ILE A 273 -8.51 -5.63 -13.75
CA ILE A 273 -9.11 -4.49 -13.03
C ILE A 273 -10.59 -4.71 -12.77
N LYS A 274 -11.33 -5.21 -13.77
CA LYS A 274 -12.79 -5.39 -13.67
C LYS A 274 -13.18 -6.32 -12.51
N GLN A 275 -12.42 -7.38 -12.25
CA GLN A 275 -12.68 -8.36 -11.20
C GLN A 275 -12.23 -7.91 -9.80
N ALA A 276 -11.48 -6.79 -9.71
CA ALA A 276 -10.93 -6.34 -8.43
C ALA A 276 -11.98 -5.75 -7.48
N PHE A 277 -13.15 -5.36 -8.01
CA PHE A 277 -14.21 -4.71 -7.25
C PHE A 277 -15.57 -5.39 -7.44
N ALA A 278 -16.33 -5.41 -6.34
CA ALA A 278 -17.67 -6.03 -6.32
C ALA A 278 -18.71 -5.23 -7.11
N GLN A 279 -18.55 -3.91 -7.17
CA GLN A 279 -19.46 -3.01 -7.87
C GLN A 279 -18.68 -1.91 -8.59
N TRP A 280 -19.27 -1.49 -9.73
CA TRP A 280 -18.73 -0.40 -10.54
C TRP A 280 -19.82 0.63 -10.82
N ARG A 281 -19.44 1.90 -10.76
CA ARG A 281 -20.28 3.04 -11.15
C ARG A 281 -19.51 3.92 -12.12
N VAL A 282 -20.23 4.59 -13.01
CA VAL A 282 -19.64 5.51 -14.00
C VAL A 282 -20.05 6.93 -13.67
N GLY A 283 -19.09 7.83 -13.72
CA GLY A 283 -19.26 9.27 -13.62
C GLY A 283 -18.38 9.98 -14.64
N ALA A 284 -18.38 11.28 -14.58
CA ALA A 284 -17.52 12.15 -15.38
C ALA A 284 -17.05 13.35 -14.53
N THR A 285 -15.90 13.90 -14.88
CA THR A 285 -15.38 15.15 -14.35
C THR A 285 -14.49 15.81 -15.43
N ALA A 286 -13.84 16.90 -15.10
CA ALA A 286 -12.84 17.53 -15.96
C ALA A 286 -11.48 17.55 -15.27
N ILE A 287 -10.42 17.28 -16.03
CA ILE A 287 -9.02 17.47 -15.63
C ILE A 287 -8.39 18.38 -16.67
N ASP A 288 -7.83 19.51 -16.24
CA ASP A 288 -7.24 20.52 -17.13
C ASP A 288 -8.20 20.90 -18.30
N ASP A 289 -9.45 21.21 -17.95
CA ASP A 289 -10.55 21.57 -18.89
C ASP A 289 -10.92 20.47 -19.92
N LYS A 290 -10.45 19.24 -19.72
CA LYS A 290 -10.79 18.10 -20.56
C LYS A 290 -11.73 17.16 -19.83
N GLU A 291 -12.82 16.81 -20.50
CA GLU A 291 -13.75 15.81 -19.98
C GLU A 291 -13.08 14.44 -19.85
N VAL A 292 -13.24 13.80 -18.71
CA VAL A 292 -12.74 12.46 -18.42
C VAL A 292 -13.86 11.59 -17.85
N VAL A 293 -13.88 10.32 -18.26
CA VAL A 293 -14.80 9.33 -17.71
C VAL A 293 -14.18 8.73 -16.44
N VAL A 294 -15.00 8.61 -15.39
CA VAL A 294 -14.57 8.03 -14.12
C VAL A 294 -15.27 6.70 -13.87
N LEU A 295 -14.51 5.62 -13.71
CA LEU A 295 -14.99 4.37 -13.15
C LEU A 295 -14.67 4.33 -11.65
N GLN A 296 -15.71 4.29 -10.84
CA GLN A 296 -15.59 4.10 -9.40
C GLN A 296 -15.82 2.63 -9.04
N GLY A 297 -14.76 1.96 -8.57
CA GLY A 297 -14.82 0.61 -8.02
C GLY A 297 -15.06 0.63 -6.51
N THR A 298 -15.95 -0.23 -6.02
CA THR A 298 -16.27 -0.33 -4.60
C THR A 298 -16.30 -1.77 -4.13
N ASN A 299 -15.76 -2.00 -2.93
CA ASN A 299 -15.86 -3.24 -2.16
C ASN A 299 -16.52 -2.97 -0.80
N PRO A 300 -17.22 -3.95 -0.20
CA PRO A 300 -17.79 -3.78 1.13
C PRO A 300 -16.75 -3.36 2.16
N ARG A 301 -17.06 -2.32 2.92
CA ARG A 301 -16.23 -1.78 4.01
C ARG A 301 -14.86 -1.21 3.59
N GLN A 302 -14.64 -0.98 2.32
CA GLN A 302 -13.44 -0.31 1.80
C GLN A 302 -13.83 1.04 1.19
N PRO A 303 -12.96 2.05 1.24
CA PRO A 303 -13.14 3.28 0.48
C PRO A 303 -13.21 2.99 -1.02
N PRO A 304 -13.93 3.81 -1.80
CA PRO A 304 -13.96 3.67 -3.25
C PRO A 304 -12.59 3.98 -3.86
N VAL A 305 -12.37 3.42 -5.05
CA VAL A 305 -11.22 3.75 -5.90
C VAL A 305 -11.73 4.29 -7.22
N ASN A 306 -11.23 5.45 -7.64
CA ASN A 306 -11.60 6.09 -8.88
C ASN A 306 -10.51 5.88 -9.94
N PHE A 307 -10.92 5.45 -11.14
CA PHE A 307 -10.09 5.27 -12.32
C PHE A 307 -10.57 6.26 -13.38
N TYR A 308 -9.69 7.12 -13.86
CA TYR A 308 -10.02 8.21 -14.79
C TYR A 308 -9.49 7.89 -16.17
N PHE A 309 -10.36 7.95 -17.17
CA PHE A 309 -10.04 7.62 -18.56
C PHE A 309 -10.22 8.84 -19.45
N ASP A 310 -9.23 9.12 -20.29
CA ASP A 310 -9.31 10.20 -21.25
C ASP A 310 -10.23 9.88 -22.44
N GLY A 311 -10.41 10.85 -23.33
CA GLY A 311 -11.20 10.71 -24.55
C GLY A 311 -10.74 9.58 -25.49
N SER A 312 -9.49 9.15 -25.42
CA SER A 312 -8.95 8.00 -26.17
C SER A 312 -9.23 6.66 -25.52
N GLY A 313 -9.65 6.66 -24.25
CA GLY A 313 -9.88 5.49 -23.42
C GLY A 313 -8.65 5.03 -22.62
N LEU A 314 -7.57 5.79 -22.59
CA LEU A 314 -6.41 5.47 -21.77
C LEU A 314 -6.66 5.87 -20.31
N LEU A 315 -6.16 5.07 -19.36
CA LEU A 315 -6.16 5.37 -17.95
C LEU A 315 -5.14 6.47 -17.66
N ILE A 316 -5.59 7.65 -17.23
CA ILE A 316 -4.72 8.79 -16.96
C ILE A 316 -4.53 9.06 -15.48
N ARG A 317 -5.45 8.59 -14.60
CA ARG A 317 -5.35 8.79 -13.16
C ARG A 317 -6.02 7.65 -12.39
N VAL A 318 -5.45 7.31 -11.25
CA VAL A 318 -6.10 6.51 -10.20
C VAL A 318 -6.08 7.29 -8.90
N VAL A 319 -7.22 7.38 -8.22
CA VAL A 319 -7.31 7.96 -6.87
C VAL A 319 -7.86 6.92 -5.92
N ARG A 320 -7.14 6.68 -4.85
CA ARG A 320 -7.53 5.76 -3.77
C ARG A 320 -7.41 6.44 -2.42
N LEU A 321 -8.16 5.95 -1.46
CA LEU A 321 -8.19 6.47 -0.10
C LEU A 321 -7.75 5.39 0.89
N VAL A 322 -6.93 5.76 1.86
CA VAL A 322 -6.57 4.92 3.00
C VAL A 322 -7.28 5.43 4.24
N GLU A 323 -7.96 4.55 4.97
CA GLU A 323 -8.53 4.88 6.28
C GLU A 323 -7.41 4.99 7.30
N THR A 324 -7.41 6.07 8.08
CA THR A 324 -6.52 6.25 9.23
C THR A 324 -7.34 6.42 10.52
N ALA A 325 -6.66 6.45 11.64
CA ALA A 325 -7.31 6.67 12.92
C ALA A 325 -8.06 8.01 13.01
N VAL A 326 -7.69 9.02 12.22
CA VAL A 326 -8.19 10.40 12.32
C VAL A 326 -8.82 10.94 11.04
N GLY A 327 -8.92 10.14 9.99
CA GLY A 327 -9.52 10.55 8.70
C GLY A 327 -9.08 9.64 7.56
N ARG A 328 -9.36 10.08 6.32
CA ARG A 328 -8.92 9.40 5.09
C ARG A 328 -7.80 10.19 4.45
N VAL A 329 -6.79 9.49 3.99
CA VAL A 329 -5.70 10.10 3.21
C VAL A 329 -5.78 9.64 1.75
N PRO A 330 -5.74 10.58 0.80
CA PRO A 330 -5.73 10.26 -0.62
C PRO A 330 -4.33 9.87 -1.10
N THR A 331 -4.29 8.98 -2.08
CA THR A 331 -3.15 8.77 -2.97
C THR A 331 -3.66 8.90 -4.39
N GLN A 332 -3.02 9.76 -5.17
CA GLN A 332 -3.28 9.97 -6.59
C GLN A 332 -2.09 9.46 -7.39
N ILE A 333 -2.36 8.76 -8.48
CA ILE A 333 -1.34 8.31 -9.43
C ILE A 333 -1.76 8.79 -10.81
N ASP A 334 -0.97 9.66 -11.42
CA ASP A 334 -1.17 10.19 -12.76
C ASP A 334 -0.26 9.44 -13.74
N TYR A 335 -0.85 8.87 -14.80
CA TYR A 335 -0.15 8.10 -15.83
C TYR A 335 -0.05 8.88 -17.12
N SER A 336 1.11 8.83 -17.77
CA SER A 336 1.35 9.48 -19.06
C SER A 336 2.42 8.74 -19.87
N ASP A 337 2.81 9.31 -21.02
CA ASP A 337 3.85 8.76 -21.91
C ASP A 337 3.60 7.28 -22.24
N TYR A 338 2.41 7.01 -22.80
CA TYR A 338 2.05 5.65 -23.24
C TYR A 338 2.85 5.24 -24.47
N ARG A 339 3.64 4.17 -24.36
CA ARG A 339 4.44 3.59 -25.43
C ARG A 339 4.04 2.14 -25.69
N GLU A 340 4.28 1.67 -26.90
CA GLU A 340 3.98 0.29 -27.29
C GLU A 340 5.11 -0.67 -26.89
N VAL A 341 4.75 -1.74 -26.17
CA VAL A 341 5.64 -2.84 -25.77
C VAL A 341 4.95 -4.15 -26.14
N ALA A 342 5.51 -4.91 -27.07
CA ALA A 342 4.92 -6.16 -27.58
C ALA A 342 3.45 -6.02 -28.04
N GLY A 343 3.11 -4.86 -28.63
CA GLY A 343 1.76 -4.57 -29.12
C GLY A 343 0.78 -4.11 -28.03
N VAL A 344 1.23 -3.92 -26.79
CA VAL A 344 0.45 -3.37 -25.67
C VAL A 344 0.96 -1.98 -25.34
N LYS A 345 0.06 -0.99 -25.23
CA LYS A 345 0.42 0.34 -24.73
C LYS A 345 0.57 0.31 -23.22
N MET A 346 1.72 0.73 -22.71
CA MET A 346 2.05 0.83 -21.29
C MET A 346 2.50 2.26 -20.96
N PRO A 347 2.15 2.80 -19.77
CA PRO A 347 2.67 4.10 -19.33
C PRO A 347 4.16 3.98 -19.01
N PHE A 348 4.95 4.92 -19.51
CA PHE A 348 6.38 5.03 -19.23
C PHE A 348 6.68 6.12 -18.21
N HIS A 349 5.69 6.95 -17.89
CA HIS A 349 5.79 7.95 -16.84
C HIS A 349 4.58 7.86 -15.91
N TRP A 350 4.82 7.96 -14.61
CA TRP A 350 3.76 8.24 -13.63
C TRP A 350 4.26 9.07 -12.48
N THR A 351 3.35 9.90 -11.97
CA THR A 351 3.53 10.68 -10.74
C THR A 351 2.61 10.13 -9.67
N THR A 352 3.16 9.75 -8.52
CA THR A 352 2.38 9.41 -7.32
C THR A 352 2.41 10.59 -6.38
N THR A 353 1.24 11.08 -6.00
CA THR A 353 1.06 12.18 -5.03
C THR A 353 0.26 11.65 -3.84
N TRP A 354 0.74 11.95 -2.64
CA TRP A 354 0.06 11.65 -1.38
C TRP A 354 0.12 12.86 -0.45
N THR A 355 -0.47 12.74 0.74
CA THR A 355 -0.74 13.89 1.63
C THR A 355 0.47 14.72 2.01
N ASP A 356 1.67 14.15 2.05
CA ASP A 356 2.90 14.81 2.50
C ASP A 356 4.09 14.58 1.55
N GLY A 357 3.82 14.12 0.32
CA GLY A 357 4.89 13.90 -0.64
C GLY A 357 4.44 13.63 -2.06
N GLN A 358 5.43 13.57 -2.95
CA GLN A 358 5.27 13.23 -4.36
C GLN A 358 6.50 12.46 -4.84
N ALA A 359 6.28 11.54 -5.78
CA ALA A 359 7.34 10.82 -6.46
C ALA A 359 7.01 10.64 -7.95
N ASN A 360 8.04 10.72 -8.78
CA ASN A 360 7.96 10.51 -10.22
C ASN A 360 8.78 9.30 -10.63
N VAL A 361 8.24 8.53 -11.55
CA VAL A 361 8.93 7.41 -12.19
C VAL A 361 8.93 7.61 -13.70
N ASP A 362 10.11 7.46 -14.30
CA ASP A 362 10.31 7.42 -15.73
C ASP A 362 10.94 6.09 -16.13
N LEU A 363 10.21 5.25 -16.86
CA LEU A 363 10.76 4.03 -17.43
C LEU A 363 11.61 4.34 -18.67
N THR A 364 12.76 3.68 -18.74
CA THR A 364 13.67 3.81 -19.90
C THR A 364 13.66 2.55 -20.76
N GLU A 365 13.43 1.39 -20.17
CA GLU A 365 13.45 0.10 -20.82
C GLU A 365 12.36 -0.81 -20.23
N VAL A 366 11.65 -1.55 -21.07
CA VAL A 366 10.70 -2.60 -20.67
C VAL A 366 10.95 -3.84 -21.51
N GLN A 367 11.21 -4.96 -20.85
CA GLN A 367 11.41 -6.28 -21.46
C GLN A 367 10.18 -7.16 -21.16
N PRO A 368 9.30 -7.40 -22.15
CA PRO A 368 8.09 -8.20 -21.96
C PRO A 368 8.38 -9.69 -21.91
N ASN A 369 7.50 -10.43 -21.24
CA ASN A 369 7.45 -11.89 -21.18
C ASN A 369 8.76 -12.54 -20.72
N VAL A 370 9.48 -11.90 -19.82
CA VAL A 370 10.70 -12.44 -19.21
C VAL A 370 10.38 -13.47 -18.15
N THR A 371 11.25 -14.47 -18.00
CA THR A 371 11.18 -15.40 -16.87
C THR A 371 11.66 -14.68 -15.62
N ILE A 372 10.78 -14.55 -14.61
CA ILE A 372 11.11 -13.94 -13.32
C ILE A 372 11.04 -15.02 -12.24
N ASP A 373 12.13 -15.12 -11.47
CA ASP A 373 12.19 -16.01 -10.31
C ASP A 373 11.10 -15.63 -9.30
N ALA A 374 10.34 -16.61 -8.82
CA ALA A 374 9.30 -16.41 -7.81
C ALA A 374 9.81 -15.78 -6.52
N ALA A 375 11.08 -16.00 -6.18
CA ALA A 375 11.74 -15.37 -5.03
C ALA A 375 11.77 -13.83 -5.11
N LYS A 376 11.69 -13.25 -6.32
CA LYS A 376 11.61 -11.79 -6.51
C LYS A 376 10.30 -11.18 -6.01
N PHE A 377 9.26 -11.99 -5.88
CA PHE A 377 7.95 -11.57 -5.34
C PHE A 377 7.72 -12.08 -3.91
N ALA A 378 8.69 -12.76 -3.32
CA ALA A 378 8.61 -13.18 -1.92
C ALA A 378 8.81 -12.01 -0.96
N ARG A 379 8.43 -12.20 0.29
CA ARG A 379 8.71 -11.25 1.37
C ARG A 379 10.20 -10.91 1.38
N PRO A 380 10.57 -9.62 1.25
CA PRO A 380 11.96 -9.22 1.20
C PRO A 380 12.64 -9.41 2.56
N ALA A 381 13.97 -9.51 2.55
CA ALA A 381 14.75 -9.38 3.77
C ALA A 381 14.62 -7.96 4.34
N PRO A 382 14.75 -7.78 5.66
CA PRO A 382 14.83 -6.43 6.25
C PRO A 382 15.98 -5.63 5.60
N ALA A 383 15.71 -4.37 5.27
CA ALA A 383 16.75 -3.48 4.75
C ALA A 383 17.85 -3.26 5.79
N PRO A 384 19.12 -3.20 5.39
CA PRO A 384 20.20 -2.83 6.30
C PRO A 384 19.97 -1.41 6.82
N ARG A 385 20.21 -1.20 8.12
CA ARG A 385 20.17 0.16 8.67
C ARG A 385 21.47 0.87 8.37
N PRO A 386 21.44 2.15 7.98
CA PRO A 386 22.65 2.95 7.90
C PRO A 386 23.29 3.02 9.31
N ASN A 387 24.61 2.85 9.36
CA ASN A 387 25.40 2.99 10.59
C ASN A 387 25.44 4.45 11.04
#